data_c087a5b5d4ccbd6784f00f4b1d1ea72b
#
_entry.id   c087a5b5d4ccbd6784f00f4b1d1ea72b
#
_cell.length_a   1.000
_cell.length_b   1.000
_cell.length_c   1.000
_cell.angle_alpha   90.00
_cell.angle_beta   90.00
_cell.angle_gamma   90.00
#
_symmetry.space_group_name_H-M   'P 1'
#
loop_
_entity.id
_entity.type
_entity.pdbx_description
1 polymer ?
#
loop_
_entity_poly.entity_id
_entity_poly.type
_entity_poly.pdbx_seq_one_letter_code
_entity_poly.pdbx_strand_id
1 'polypeptide(L)'
;MAFDATFLSAVLEEIRQRCTGARIDKIHQPSRDTVILHLRCAEGREKLIFAANPTAPRLHLTSASPENPAEPPMFCMLLRKHLLGARLSAVSQIPMERCVEFSFDCTDEMGFPVQKKLVCELMGRTCNLYLLSPDGRIVDCLRRIGLDESSKRAALPGLMYQNPEPVTKSDASNWSAADFSSVLTQSGADLLSERLMDTVGGLSPLVCREAALFAAGSVDARIDTLDIPAAADKLALWFSEHLNHPAPYYYAQSDGTPKQFAFCPIRQYGSCEKAESFGALLDMYYTVRDQKDAMRQKSQAVRKTVQNLCTRLTRKLAIQEKELEETYDRERLRQLGDILTANIHRIIKGQTVITCEDFYDEEMKPIDIPISPILSPQQNAAKFYKDYAKLKNAEKELTRQIELGENELHYLKSVLEELNRASTDAELEEIRRELQEGGYIKADTGKRKMKQNKLPPMRFESTDGYPIYVGRNNCQNDELTFKLARKDDIWLHASKVHGSHVIISCGGTKPPDDTITQAAQLAAHYSESIGGQNLPVDVTPVKQVKKIPNGKPGMVIYHSYRTVIVNPYPDIVVDALNAERKPEE
;
A
#
# COMPACT_ATOMS: atom_id res chain seq x y z
N MET A 1 -7.77 -17.10 7.34
CA MET A 1 -6.53 -16.46 7.84
C MET A 1 -5.58 -17.58 8.20
N ALA A 2 -4.36 -17.61 7.68
CA ALA A 2 -3.44 -18.75 7.88
C ALA A 2 -2.98 -18.92 9.36
N PHE A 3 -2.96 -17.83 10.12
CA PHE A 3 -2.65 -17.85 11.56
C PHE A 3 -3.91 -18.23 12.36
N ASP A 4 -4.17 -19.53 12.46
CA ASP A 4 -5.29 -20.11 13.22
C ASP A 4 -4.89 -20.51 14.64
N ALA A 5 -5.83 -21.04 15.42
CA ALA A 5 -5.56 -21.35 16.83
C ALA A 5 -4.63 -22.55 17.00
N THR A 6 -4.67 -23.53 16.08
CA THR A 6 -3.77 -24.68 16.09
C THR A 6 -2.35 -24.27 15.72
N PHE A 7 -2.18 -23.43 14.69
CA PHE A 7 -0.87 -22.85 14.36
C PHE A 7 -0.31 -22.07 15.56
N LEU A 8 -1.16 -21.25 16.22
CA LEU A 8 -0.78 -20.51 17.42
C LEU A 8 -0.33 -21.47 18.55
N SER A 9 -1.04 -22.59 18.75
CA SER A 9 -0.66 -23.59 19.76
C SER A 9 0.77 -24.10 19.54
N ALA A 10 1.14 -24.38 18.29
CA ALA A 10 2.49 -24.82 17.93
C ALA A 10 3.55 -23.72 18.17
N VAL A 11 3.23 -22.46 17.84
CA VAL A 11 4.08 -21.30 18.17
C VAL A 11 4.28 -21.17 19.68
N LEU A 12 3.22 -21.37 20.46
CA LEU A 12 3.29 -21.28 21.93
C LEU A 12 4.14 -22.38 22.55
N GLU A 13 4.15 -23.58 21.94
CA GLU A 13 5.02 -24.65 22.40
C GLU A 13 6.51 -24.28 22.20
N GLU A 14 6.86 -23.69 21.06
CA GLU A 14 8.22 -23.15 20.83
C GLU A 14 8.57 -22.07 21.88
N ILE A 15 7.63 -21.18 22.21
CA ILE A 15 7.82 -20.14 23.23
C ILE A 15 7.98 -20.75 24.63
N ARG A 16 7.17 -21.75 25.00
CA ARG A 16 7.26 -22.44 26.30
C ARG A 16 8.62 -23.10 26.50
N GLN A 17 9.08 -23.83 25.48
CA GLN A 17 10.36 -24.53 25.53
C GLN A 17 11.54 -23.58 25.68
N ARG A 18 11.53 -22.43 24.99
CA ARG A 18 12.67 -21.51 24.94
C ARG A 18 12.62 -20.39 26.00
N CYS A 19 11.41 -19.98 26.43
CA CYS A 19 11.26 -18.75 27.21
C CYS A 19 10.63 -18.93 28.60
N THR A 20 10.19 -20.12 29.01
CA THR A 20 9.70 -20.30 30.40
C THR A 20 10.82 -20.03 31.40
N GLY A 21 10.55 -19.23 32.44
CA GLY A 21 11.53 -18.76 33.41
C GLY A 21 12.38 -17.56 32.95
N ALA A 22 12.25 -17.13 31.69
CA ALA A 22 13.01 -16.02 31.15
C ALA A 22 12.65 -14.69 31.83
N ARG A 23 13.66 -13.83 31.98
CA ARG A 23 13.49 -12.48 32.55
C ARG A 23 13.31 -11.44 31.45
N ILE A 24 12.40 -10.49 31.64
CA ILE A 24 12.22 -9.35 30.74
C ILE A 24 13.34 -8.32 30.97
N ASP A 25 14.20 -8.15 29.97
CA ASP A 25 15.31 -7.17 29.99
C ASP A 25 14.91 -5.81 29.43
N LYS A 26 14.09 -5.79 28.33
CA LYS A 26 13.64 -4.54 27.67
C LYS A 26 12.24 -4.74 27.11
N ILE A 27 11.50 -3.63 27.01
CA ILE A 27 10.17 -3.59 26.36
C ILE A 27 10.17 -2.46 25.36
N HIS A 28 9.81 -2.75 24.13
CA HIS A 28 9.68 -1.80 23.05
C HIS A 28 8.28 -1.85 22.42
N GLN A 29 7.83 -0.72 21.88
CA GLN A 29 6.59 -0.61 21.13
C GLN A 29 6.91 0.18 19.85
N PRO A 30 7.39 -0.51 18.79
CA PRO A 30 7.83 0.13 17.56
C PRO A 30 6.68 0.75 16.76
N SER A 31 5.45 0.25 16.91
CA SER A 31 4.27 0.80 16.27
C SER A 31 3.09 0.85 17.23
N ARG A 32 1.99 1.50 16.81
CA ARG A 32 0.76 1.57 17.61
C ARG A 32 0.24 0.19 18.05
N ASP A 33 0.41 -0.82 17.21
CA ASP A 33 -0.21 -2.13 17.34
C ASP A 33 0.79 -3.26 17.66
N THR A 34 2.08 -2.94 17.88
CA THR A 34 3.14 -3.94 18.04
C THR A 34 3.95 -3.68 19.30
N VAL A 35 4.08 -4.71 20.16
CA VAL A 35 4.93 -4.70 21.35
C VAL A 35 5.96 -5.83 21.23
N ILE A 36 7.20 -5.58 21.66
CA ILE A 36 8.30 -6.53 21.65
C ILE A 36 8.88 -6.61 23.06
N LEU A 37 8.87 -7.81 23.65
CA LEU A 37 9.56 -8.12 24.88
C LEU A 37 10.92 -8.73 24.56
N HIS A 38 11.99 -8.17 25.10
CA HIS A 38 13.32 -8.76 25.06
C HIS A 38 13.49 -9.62 26.29
N LEU A 39 13.66 -10.91 26.09
CA LEU A 39 13.72 -11.94 27.11
C LEU A 39 15.16 -12.43 27.25
N ARG A 40 15.61 -12.59 28.51
CA ARG A 40 16.84 -13.30 28.82
C ARG A 40 16.49 -14.71 29.24
N CYS A 41 16.70 -15.65 28.34
CA CYS A 41 16.47 -17.07 28.52
C CYS A 41 17.70 -17.79 29.06
N ALA A 42 17.58 -19.08 29.39
CA ALA A 42 18.73 -19.88 29.83
C ALA A 42 19.78 -20.04 28.73
N GLU A 43 19.35 -20.21 27.48
CA GLU A 43 20.22 -20.45 26.31
C GLU A 43 20.54 -19.17 25.50
N GLY A 44 20.20 -17.98 26.02
CA GLY A 44 20.50 -16.74 25.28
C GLY A 44 19.46 -15.65 25.43
N ARG A 45 19.31 -14.84 24.39
CA ARG A 45 18.34 -13.74 24.35
C ARG A 45 17.34 -13.97 23.23
N GLU A 46 16.07 -13.83 23.55
CA GLU A 46 14.97 -13.94 22.62
C GLU A 46 14.18 -12.64 22.56
N LYS A 47 13.50 -12.43 21.45
CA LYS A 47 12.54 -11.34 21.27
C LYS A 47 11.16 -11.95 21.02
N LEU A 48 10.20 -11.63 21.87
CA LEU A 48 8.82 -12.06 21.72
C LEU A 48 7.99 -10.89 21.20
N ILE A 49 7.46 -11.01 19.99
CA ILE A 49 6.62 -9.99 19.35
C ILE A 49 5.13 -10.30 19.58
N PHE A 50 4.39 -9.26 19.92
CA PHE A 50 2.93 -9.20 19.98
C PHE A 50 2.46 -8.18 18.96
N ALA A 51 1.86 -8.61 17.86
CA ALA A 51 1.29 -7.72 16.87
C ALA A 51 -0.24 -7.85 16.88
N ALA A 52 -0.91 -6.91 17.56
CA ALA A 52 -2.37 -6.82 17.62
C ALA A 52 -2.93 -5.99 16.45
N ASN A 53 -2.37 -6.19 15.25
CA ASN A 53 -2.85 -5.54 14.04
C ASN A 53 -4.04 -6.32 13.46
N PRO A 54 -5.22 -5.70 13.21
CA PRO A 54 -6.41 -6.38 12.68
C PRO A 54 -6.18 -7.12 11.36
N THR A 55 -5.27 -6.64 10.51
CA THR A 55 -4.98 -7.22 9.19
C THR A 55 -3.88 -8.28 9.23
N ALA A 56 -3.02 -8.25 10.26
CA ALA A 56 -1.86 -9.12 10.40
C ALA A 56 -1.59 -9.49 11.87
N PRO A 57 -2.60 -10.07 12.60
CA PRO A 57 -2.42 -10.45 14.00
C PRO A 57 -1.45 -11.61 14.11
N ARG A 58 -0.48 -11.50 15.01
CA ARG A 58 0.52 -12.54 15.25
C ARG A 58 1.23 -12.42 16.59
N LEU A 59 1.79 -13.52 17.01
CA LEU A 59 2.60 -13.68 18.21
C LEU A 59 3.67 -14.74 17.90
N HIS A 60 4.95 -14.44 18.07
CA HIS A 60 6.03 -15.39 17.85
C HIS A 60 7.38 -14.88 18.36
N LEU A 61 8.39 -15.76 18.40
CA LEU A 61 9.77 -15.36 18.60
C LEU A 61 10.32 -14.77 17.29
N THR A 62 10.92 -13.57 17.36
CA THR A 62 11.36 -12.83 16.17
C THR A 62 12.84 -12.48 16.21
N SER A 63 13.51 -12.54 15.08
CA SER A 63 14.85 -11.98 14.88
C SER A 63 14.80 -10.48 14.53
N ALA A 64 13.65 -9.99 14.05
CA ALA A 64 13.46 -8.62 13.58
C ALA A 64 13.78 -7.56 14.65
N SER A 65 14.26 -6.41 14.21
CA SER A 65 14.58 -5.25 15.06
C SER A 65 14.03 -3.97 14.43
N PRO A 66 12.70 -3.79 14.42
CA PRO A 66 12.09 -2.59 13.86
C PRO A 66 12.51 -1.34 14.63
N GLU A 67 12.55 -0.20 13.94
CA GLU A 67 12.87 1.09 14.55
C GLU A 67 11.82 1.48 15.59
N ASN A 68 12.31 2.01 16.72
CA ASN A 68 11.46 2.50 17.78
C ASN A 68 11.16 4.00 17.58
N PRO A 69 9.97 4.49 17.96
CA PRO A 69 9.69 5.92 17.98
C PRO A 69 10.63 6.64 18.98
N ALA A 70 10.92 7.91 18.71
CA ALA A 70 11.78 8.74 19.56
C ALA A 70 11.24 8.84 21.00
N GLU A 71 9.91 8.89 21.16
CA GLU A 71 9.23 8.86 22.45
C GLU A 71 8.40 7.57 22.55
N PRO A 72 8.61 6.76 23.63
CA PRO A 72 7.86 5.53 23.82
C PRO A 72 6.36 5.84 24.07
N PRO A 73 5.43 5.09 23.45
CA PRO A 73 4.00 5.24 23.73
C PRO A 73 3.64 4.96 25.21
N MET A 74 2.53 5.53 25.68
CA MET A 74 2.06 5.40 27.06
C MET A 74 1.96 3.95 27.53
N PHE A 75 1.37 3.06 26.72
CA PHE A 75 1.24 1.65 27.04
C PHE A 75 2.59 0.95 27.20
N CYS A 76 3.60 1.31 26.37
CA CYS A 76 4.96 0.82 26.53
C CYS A 76 5.57 1.23 27.89
N MET A 77 5.38 2.50 28.28
CA MET A 77 5.87 2.99 29.57
C MET A 77 5.20 2.27 30.75
N LEU A 78 3.92 2.01 30.63
CA LEU A 78 3.16 1.26 31.63
C LEU A 78 3.64 -0.20 31.71
N LEU A 79 3.84 -0.89 30.59
CA LEU A 79 4.42 -2.23 30.57
C LEU A 79 5.80 -2.25 31.21
N ARG A 80 6.66 -1.25 30.95
CA ARG A 80 7.97 -1.12 31.59
C ARG A 80 7.86 -0.96 33.10
N LYS A 81 6.94 -0.11 33.57
CA LYS A 81 6.70 0.06 35.02
C LYS A 81 6.33 -1.24 35.71
N HIS A 82 5.52 -2.09 35.07
CA HIS A 82 4.94 -3.26 35.70
C HIS A 82 5.66 -4.58 35.44
N LEU A 83 6.32 -4.74 34.29
CA LEU A 83 6.86 -6.01 33.83
C LEU A 83 8.39 -6.00 33.64
N LEU A 84 9.07 -4.85 33.68
CA LEU A 84 10.53 -4.85 33.53
C LEU A 84 11.19 -5.60 34.67
N GLY A 85 12.03 -6.59 34.34
CA GLY A 85 12.68 -7.45 35.34
C GLY A 85 11.84 -8.65 35.79
N ALA A 86 10.55 -8.73 35.43
CA ALA A 86 9.67 -9.85 35.73
C ALA A 86 10.10 -11.14 35.03
N ARG A 87 9.70 -12.31 35.58
CA ARG A 87 9.96 -13.63 34.99
C ARG A 87 8.69 -14.22 34.39
N LEU A 88 8.81 -14.74 33.18
CA LEU A 88 7.71 -15.49 32.54
C LEU A 88 7.52 -16.84 33.25
N SER A 89 6.43 -16.98 33.98
CA SER A 89 6.14 -18.19 34.76
C SER A 89 5.28 -19.21 34.00
N ALA A 90 4.32 -18.75 33.20
CA ALA A 90 3.44 -19.63 32.43
C ALA A 90 2.94 -18.97 31.14
N VAL A 91 2.62 -19.82 30.14
CA VAL A 91 1.96 -19.43 28.89
C VAL A 91 0.81 -20.40 28.65
N SER A 92 -0.41 -19.89 28.61
CA SER A 92 -1.62 -20.67 28.35
C SER A 92 -2.46 -20.09 27.25
N GLN A 93 -3.12 -20.95 26.48
CA GLN A 93 -4.04 -20.58 25.39
C GLN A 93 -5.45 -20.99 25.78
N ILE A 94 -6.44 -20.16 25.48
CA ILE A 94 -7.84 -20.61 25.54
C ILE A 94 -8.02 -21.66 24.42
N PRO A 95 -8.50 -22.88 24.75
CA PRO A 95 -8.61 -23.96 23.76
C PRO A 95 -9.36 -23.52 22.51
N MET A 96 -8.80 -23.86 21.33
CA MET A 96 -9.34 -23.55 20.00
C MET A 96 -9.50 -22.05 19.67
N GLU A 97 -9.03 -21.17 20.56
CA GLU A 97 -9.10 -19.71 20.38
C GLU A 97 -7.72 -19.09 20.17
N ARG A 98 -7.72 -17.94 19.52
CA ARG A 98 -6.50 -17.12 19.35
C ARG A 98 -6.37 -16.10 20.48
N CYS A 99 -6.54 -16.59 21.72
CA CYS A 99 -6.39 -15.83 22.94
C CYS A 99 -5.37 -16.52 23.84
N VAL A 100 -4.35 -15.78 24.25
CA VAL A 100 -3.20 -16.30 25.01
C VAL A 100 -2.98 -15.46 26.25
N GLU A 101 -2.74 -16.10 27.36
CA GLU A 101 -2.38 -15.52 28.64
C GLU A 101 -0.91 -15.83 28.95
N PHE A 102 -0.12 -14.81 29.22
CA PHE A 102 1.24 -14.88 29.73
C PHE A 102 1.23 -14.46 31.19
N SER A 103 1.64 -15.33 32.10
CA SER A 103 1.78 -15.04 33.52
C SER A 103 3.21 -14.64 33.85
N PHE A 104 3.36 -13.54 34.59
CA PHE A 104 4.67 -13.00 34.98
C PHE A 104 4.76 -12.87 36.49
N ASP A 105 5.80 -13.44 37.07
CA ASP A 105 6.17 -13.22 38.47
C ASP A 105 6.91 -11.88 38.57
N CYS A 106 6.28 -10.95 39.27
CA CYS A 106 6.70 -9.58 39.45
C CYS A 106 6.94 -9.27 40.93
N THR A 107 7.48 -8.11 41.22
CA THR A 107 7.54 -7.49 42.54
C THR A 107 6.70 -6.23 42.54
N ASP A 108 5.87 -6.00 43.51
CA ASP A 108 5.10 -4.76 43.65
C ASP A 108 5.98 -3.61 44.17
N GLU A 109 5.38 -2.42 44.30
CA GLU A 109 6.08 -1.20 44.74
C GLU A 109 6.58 -1.30 46.19
N MET A 110 6.03 -2.24 46.98
CA MET A 110 6.40 -2.51 48.38
C MET A 110 7.41 -3.67 48.52
N GLY A 111 7.80 -4.31 47.41
CA GLY A 111 8.73 -5.45 47.39
C GLY A 111 8.08 -6.82 47.57
N PHE A 112 6.76 -6.93 47.60
CA PHE A 112 6.09 -8.21 47.71
C PHE A 112 5.97 -8.92 46.36
N PRO A 113 6.10 -10.26 46.32
CA PRO A 113 5.88 -11.02 45.09
C PRO A 113 4.41 -10.97 44.66
N VAL A 114 4.17 -10.62 43.43
CA VAL A 114 2.84 -10.57 42.82
C VAL A 114 2.89 -11.17 41.43
N GLN A 115 1.77 -11.80 40.99
CA GLN A 115 1.65 -12.27 39.61
C GLN A 115 0.79 -11.32 38.79
N LYS A 116 1.29 -10.95 37.62
CA LYS A 116 0.55 -10.14 36.62
C LYS A 116 0.39 -10.93 35.35
N LYS A 117 -0.66 -10.62 34.61
CA LYS A 117 -1.00 -11.33 33.38
C LYS A 117 -0.98 -10.36 32.20
N LEU A 118 -0.41 -10.82 31.08
CA LEU A 118 -0.50 -10.15 29.80
C LEU A 118 -1.35 -11.03 28.89
N VAL A 119 -2.55 -10.56 28.55
CA VAL A 119 -3.49 -11.31 27.69
C VAL A 119 -3.43 -10.73 26.28
N CYS A 120 -3.21 -11.61 25.30
CA CYS A 120 -3.13 -11.27 23.90
C CYS A 120 -4.30 -11.91 23.14
N GLU A 121 -5.18 -11.09 22.59
CA GLU A 121 -6.27 -11.51 21.71
C GLU A 121 -5.89 -11.21 20.24
N LEU A 122 -5.91 -12.25 19.40
CA LEU A 122 -5.48 -12.18 17.98
C LEU A 122 -6.66 -12.45 17.03
N MET A 123 -7.83 -11.89 17.34
CA MET A 123 -9.09 -12.17 16.65
C MET A 123 -9.54 -10.99 15.77
N GLY A 124 -8.90 -10.81 14.61
CA GLY A 124 -9.33 -9.85 13.59
C GLY A 124 -9.50 -8.42 14.13
N ARG A 125 -10.70 -7.86 14.02
CA ARG A 125 -10.98 -6.47 14.44
C ARG A 125 -10.86 -6.23 15.94
N THR A 126 -11.00 -7.27 16.74
CA THR A 126 -10.94 -7.22 18.22
C THR A 126 -9.55 -7.53 18.78
N CYS A 127 -8.51 -7.58 17.92
CA CYS A 127 -7.13 -7.76 18.38
C CYS A 127 -6.74 -6.72 19.42
N ASN A 128 -6.21 -7.20 20.55
CA ASN A 128 -5.79 -6.34 21.65
C ASN A 128 -4.73 -7.01 22.53
N LEU A 129 -4.05 -6.24 23.34
CA LEU A 129 -3.11 -6.68 24.38
C LEU A 129 -3.50 -6.01 25.68
N TYR A 130 -3.76 -6.81 26.72
CA TYR A 130 -4.23 -6.34 28.03
C TYR A 130 -3.20 -6.65 29.09
N LEU A 131 -2.84 -5.68 29.92
CA LEU A 131 -2.14 -5.92 31.17
C LEU A 131 -3.17 -6.04 32.30
N LEU A 132 -3.16 -7.16 32.99
CA LEU A 132 -4.08 -7.43 34.11
C LEU A 132 -3.34 -7.41 35.45
N SER A 133 -4.03 -6.91 36.47
CA SER A 133 -3.65 -7.02 37.87
C SER A 133 -3.92 -8.44 38.42
N PRO A 134 -3.41 -8.78 39.60
CA PRO A 134 -3.63 -10.09 40.22
C PRO A 134 -5.10 -10.45 40.39
N ASP A 135 -5.97 -9.48 40.62
CA ASP A 135 -7.41 -9.63 40.77
C ASP A 135 -8.19 -9.70 39.44
N GLY A 136 -7.47 -9.69 38.28
CA GLY A 136 -8.09 -9.80 36.98
C GLY A 136 -8.63 -8.49 36.38
N ARG A 137 -8.35 -7.33 37.00
CA ARG A 137 -8.72 -6.03 36.45
C ARG A 137 -7.74 -5.59 35.38
N ILE A 138 -8.26 -4.92 34.37
CA ILE A 138 -7.45 -4.30 33.31
C ILE A 138 -6.67 -3.12 33.92
N VAL A 139 -5.36 -3.23 34.01
CA VAL A 139 -4.47 -2.11 34.38
C VAL A 139 -4.42 -1.11 33.24
N ASP A 140 -4.20 -1.60 32.01
CA ASP A 140 -4.39 -0.86 30.74
C ASP A 140 -4.38 -1.87 29.58
N CYS A 141 -4.67 -1.36 28.37
CA CYS A 141 -4.68 -2.16 27.16
C CYS A 141 -4.14 -1.34 25.98
N LEU A 142 -3.69 -2.05 24.94
CA LEU A 142 -3.10 -1.45 23.74
C LEU A 142 -4.13 -0.58 23.00
N ARG A 143 -5.40 -1.05 22.96
CA ARG A 143 -6.54 -0.33 22.38
C ARG A 143 -7.64 -0.23 23.43
N ARG A 144 -7.97 0.99 23.81
CA ARG A 144 -9.11 1.24 24.70
C ARG A 144 -10.39 1.24 23.86
N ILE A 145 -11.37 0.48 24.29
CA ILE A 145 -12.68 0.35 23.64
C ILE A 145 -13.73 0.78 24.68
N GLY A 146 -14.44 1.89 24.38
CA GLY A 146 -15.48 2.43 25.24
C GLY A 146 -16.77 1.63 25.20
N LEU A 147 -17.68 1.91 26.13
CA LEU A 147 -19.01 1.31 26.18
C LEU A 147 -19.90 1.74 25.01
N ASP A 148 -19.59 2.87 24.38
CA ASP A 148 -20.20 3.41 23.18
C ASP A 148 -19.76 2.69 21.90
N GLU A 149 -18.52 2.17 21.88
CA GLU A 149 -17.97 1.41 20.74
C GLU A 149 -18.32 -0.09 20.81
N SER A 150 -18.49 -0.66 22.00
CA SER A 150 -18.86 -2.05 22.21
C SER A 150 -19.76 -2.22 23.44
N SER A 151 -21.00 -2.58 23.19
CA SER A 151 -21.97 -2.89 24.27
C SER A 151 -21.69 -4.23 24.98
N LYS A 152 -20.95 -5.15 24.34
CA LYS A 152 -20.68 -6.49 24.89
C LYS A 152 -19.41 -6.58 25.72
N ARG A 153 -18.31 -5.96 25.26
CA ARG A 153 -16.98 -6.07 25.91
C ARG A 153 -16.24 -4.74 25.80
N ALA A 154 -16.32 -3.93 26.85
CA ALA A 154 -15.49 -2.73 26.96
C ALA A 154 -14.06 -3.09 27.41
N ALA A 155 -13.07 -2.37 26.90
CA ALA A 155 -11.65 -2.52 27.21
C ALA A 155 -11.13 -1.20 27.79
N LEU A 156 -11.40 -0.97 29.08
CA LEU A 156 -10.99 0.26 29.78
C LEU A 156 -10.25 -0.08 31.08
N PRO A 157 -9.28 0.72 31.50
CA PRO A 157 -8.63 0.57 32.79
C PRO A 157 -9.63 0.53 33.95
N GLY A 158 -9.39 -0.38 34.92
CA GLY A 158 -10.22 -0.58 36.10
C GLY A 158 -11.37 -1.58 35.92
N LEU A 159 -11.79 -1.92 34.70
CA LEU A 159 -12.80 -2.93 34.45
C LEU A 159 -12.24 -4.36 34.66
N MET A 160 -13.11 -5.31 35.00
CA MET A 160 -12.74 -6.71 35.00
C MET A 160 -12.56 -7.19 33.55
N TYR A 161 -11.47 -7.92 33.31
CA TYR A 161 -11.27 -8.59 32.03
C TYR A 161 -12.27 -9.73 31.86
N GLN A 162 -12.87 -9.83 30.70
CA GLN A 162 -13.77 -10.90 30.31
C GLN A 162 -13.18 -11.67 29.13
N ASN A 163 -13.10 -12.97 29.23
CA ASN A 163 -12.68 -13.81 28.10
C ASN A 163 -13.64 -13.66 26.91
N PRO A 164 -13.16 -13.87 25.66
CA PRO A 164 -14.02 -14.06 24.50
C PRO A 164 -15.09 -15.14 24.76
N GLU A 165 -16.23 -15.02 24.07
CA GLU A 165 -17.24 -16.10 24.11
C GLU A 165 -16.60 -17.40 23.57
N PRO A 166 -16.69 -18.53 24.28
CA PRO A 166 -16.05 -19.77 23.85
C PRO A 166 -16.63 -20.26 22.51
N VAL A 167 -15.76 -20.82 21.68
CA VAL A 167 -16.20 -21.49 20.45
C VAL A 167 -16.94 -22.78 20.78
N THR A 168 -18.08 -22.98 20.14
CA THR A 168 -18.93 -24.18 20.33
C THR A 168 -18.47 -25.40 19.51
N LYS A 169 -17.34 -25.27 18.78
CA LYS A 169 -16.76 -26.34 17.94
C LYS A 169 -15.96 -27.34 18.80
N SER A 170 -15.78 -28.54 18.25
CA SER A 170 -15.12 -29.62 18.96
C SER A 170 -13.62 -29.69 18.66
N ASP A 171 -12.86 -30.19 19.66
CA ASP A 171 -11.45 -30.51 19.47
C ASP A 171 -11.31 -31.90 18.83
N ALA A 172 -10.72 -31.95 17.65
CA ALA A 172 -10.55 -33.19 16.90
C ALA A 172 -9.19 -33.88 17.15
N SER A 173 -8.38 -33.44 18.10
CA SER A 173 -7.05 -33.99 18.37
C SER A 173 -7.05 -35.49 18.70
N ASN A 174 -8.15 -36.00 19.28
CA ASN A 174 -8.33 -37.39 19.67
C ASN A 174 -9.52 -38.09 18.98
N TRP A 175 -10.01 -37.51 17.88
CA TRP A 175 -11.12 -38.09 17.15
C TRP A 175 -10.73 -39.36 16.40
N SER A 176 -11.58 -40.40 16.55
CA SER A 176 -11.52 -41.65 15.79
C SER A 176 -12.23 -41.51 14.43
N ALA A 177 -12.09 -42.52 13.59
CA ALA A 177 -12.87 -42.60 12.35
C ALA A 177 -14.37 -42.62 12.57
N ALA A 178 -14.85 -43.20 13.71
CA ALA A 178 -16.25 -43.19 14.05
C ALA A 178 -16.78 -41.79 14.36
N ASP A 179 -15.98 -40.94 15.02
CA ASP A 179 -16.32 -39.53 15.30
C ASP A 179 -16.45 -38.74 14.00
N PHE A 180 -15.48 -38.89 13.07
CA PHE A 180 -15.56 -38.25 11.75
C PHE A 180 -16.76 -38.77 10.93
N SER A 181 -17.03 -40.08 10.92
CA SER A 181 -18.21 -40.65 10.25
C SER A 181 -19.50 -40.04 10.81
N SER A 182 -19.60 -39.88 12.13
CA SER A 182 -20.77 -39.26 12.78
C SER A 182 -20.98 -37.81 12.29
N VAL A 183 -19.91 -37.01 12.20
CA VAL A 183 -19.96 -35.62 11.70
C VAL A 183 -20.33 -35.55 10.24
N LEU A 184 -19.81 -36.43 9.39
CA LEU A 184 -20.07 -36.43 7.96
C LEU A 184 -21.51 -36.88 7.62
N THR A 185 -22.14 -37.69 8.47
CA THR A 185 -23.53 -38.14 8.28
C THR A 185 -24.57 -37.16 8.80
N GLN A 186 -24.20 -36.19 9.63
CA GLN A 186 -25.12 -35.16 10.11
C GLN A 186 -25.53 -34.18 8.99
N SER A 187 -26.67 -33.51 9.18
CA SER A 187 -27.08 -32.41 8.32
C SER A 187 -26.17 -31.18 8.47
N GLY A 188 -25.81 -30.51 7.38
CA GLY A 188 -24.97 -29.32 7.42
C GLY A 188 -24.42 -28.96 6.04
N ALA A 189 -23.25 -28.36 5.97
CA ALA A 189 -22.61 -27.96 4.73
C ALA A 189 -22.34 -29.15 3.80
N ASP A 190 -22.53 -28.96 2.50
CA ASP A 190 -22.39 -30.00 1.46
C ASP A 190 -20.92 -30.31 1.14
N LEU A 191 -20.05 -29.31 1.28
CA LEU A 191 -18.61 -29.48 1.04
C LEU A 191 -17.91 -30.01 2.29
N LEU A 192 -17.02 -30.98 2.08
CA LEU A 192 -16.24 -31.58 3.17
C LEU A 192 -15.42 -30.55 3.94
N SER A 193 -14.76 -29.62 3.22
CA SER A 193 -13.96 -28.55 3.84
C SER A 193 -14.80 -27.59 4.68
N GLU A 194 -16.02 -27.27 4.28
CA GLU A 194 -16.94 -26.43 5.05
C GLU A 194 -17.51 -27.18 6.27
N ARG A 195 -17.87 -28.46 6.11
CA ARG A 195 -18.30 -29.29 7.22
C ARG A 195 -17.24 -29.37 8.32
N LEU A 196 -15.98 -29.60 7.94
CA LEU A 196 -14.85 -29.59 8.88
C LEU A 196 -14.68 -28.21 9.53
N MET A 197 -14.84 -27.14 8.74
CA MET A 197 -14.75 -25.77 9.25
C MET A 197 -15.85 -25.45 10.27
N ASP A 198 -17.04 -25.98 10.10
CA ASP A 198 -18.19 -25.74 11.01
C ASP A 198 -18.14 -26.58 12.30
N THR A 199 -17.53 -27.75 12.27
CA THR A 199 -17.54 -28.70 13.37
C THR A 199 -16.25 -28.74 14.19
N VAL A 200 -15.11 -28.60 13.53
CA VAL A 200 -13.78 -28.66 14.19
C VAL A 200 -13.30 -27.24 14.53
N GLY A 201 -12.94 -27.06 15.80
CA GLY A 201 -12.40 -25.79 16.30
C GLY A 201 -10.93 -25.59 15.96
N GLY A 202 -10.48 -24.34 15.98
CA GLY A 202 -9.06 -23.98 15.88
C GLY A 202 -8.43 -24.00 14.51
N LEU A 203 -9.16 -24.37 13.45
CA LEU A 203 -8.66 -24.52 12.09
C LEU A 203 -8.99 -23.33 11.19
N SER A 204 -8.13 -23.10 10.19
CA SER A 204 -8.38 -22.16 9.10
C SER A 204 -9.04 -22.85 7.90
N PRO A 205 -9.71 -22.08 7.00
CA PRO A 205 -10.25 -22.62 5.76
C PRO A 205 -9.17 -23.30 4.89
N LEU A 206 -7.93 -22.81 4.94
CA LEU A 206 -6.79 -23.40 4.24
C LEU A 206 -6.55 -24.84 4.71
N VAL A 207 -6.51 -25.06 6.01
CA VAL A 207 -6.25 -26.36 6.63
C VAL A 207 -7.42 -27.32 6.40
N CYS A 208 -8.67 -26.86 6.52
CA CYS A 208 -9.85 -27.69 6.21
C CYS A 208 -9.86 -28.17 4.75
N ARG A 209 -9.41 -27.33 3.80
CA ARG A 209 -9.28 -27.72 2.39
C ARG A 209 -8.14 -28.72 2.15
N GLU A 210 -7.02 -28.61 2.90
CA GLU A 210 -5.95 -29.62 2.86
C GLU A 210 -6.44 -30.96 3.38
N ALA A 211 -7.17 -30.99 4.50
CA ALA A 211 -7.76 -32.21 5.04
C ALA A 211 -8.76 -32.83 4.05
N ALA A 212 -9.58 -32.03 3.38
CA ALA A 212 -10.50 -32.50 2.34
C ALA A 212 -9.76 -33.04 1.12
N LEU A 213 -8.70 -32.37 0.66
CA LEU A 213 -7.85 -32.86 -0.44
C LEU A 213 -7.21 -34.20 -0.09
N PHE A 214 -6.70 -34.37 1.11
CA PHE A 214 -6.11 -35.63 1.56
C PHE A 214 -7.13 -36.77 1.64
N ALA A 215 -8.31 -36.50 2.22
CA ALA A 215 -9.33 -37.52 2.42
C ALA A 215 -10.04 -37.94 1.12
N ALA A 216 -10.35 -36.97 0.25
CA ALA A 216 -11.23 -37.14 -0.91
C ALA A 216 -10.57 -36.82 -2.27
N GLY A 217 -9.32 -36.40 -2.31
CA GLY A 217 -8.60 -36.07 -3.55
C GLY A 217 -9.00 -34.71 -4.18
N SER A 218 -9.89 -33.94 -3.56
CA SER A 218 -10.30 -32.61 -4.02
C SER A 218 -10.56 -31.67 -2.86
N VAL A 219 -10.18 -30.39 -3.00
CA VAL A 219 -10.47 -29.34 -2.01
C VAL A 219 -11.96 -29.00 -1.92
N ASP A 220 -12.70 -29.24 -3.00
CA ASP A 220 -14.13 -28.95 -3.14
C ASP A 220 -14.95 -30.25 -3.17
N ALA A 221 -14.47 -31.33 -2.48
CA ALA A 221 -15.15 -32.61 -2.42
C ALA A 221 -16.53 -32.48 -1.75
N ARG A 222 -17.56 -33.02 -2.40
CA ARG A 222 -18.93 -33.06 -1.87
C ARG A 222 -19.18 -34.31 -1.06
N ILE A 223 -19.79 -34.18 0.10
CA ILE A 223 -20.04 -35.28 1.04
C ILE A 223 -20.95 -36.35 0.45
N ASP A 224 -21.93 -35.95 -0.36
CA ASP A 224 -22.88 -36.89 -1.02
C ASP A 224 -22.22 -37.85 -2.03
N THR A 225 -20.99 -37.54 -2.49
CA THR A 225 -20.23 -38.35 -3.44
C THR A 225 -19.14 -39.21 -2.78
N LEU A 226 -18.97 -39.11 -1.46
CA LEU A 226 -17.88 -39.77 -0.73
C LEU A 226 -18.24 -41.16 -0.23
N ASP A 227 -17.25 -42.04 -0.22
CA ASP A 227 -17.23 -43.21 0.64
C ASP A 227 -16.92 -42.73 2.07
N ILE A 228 -17.96 -42.53 2.89
CA ILE A 228 -17.83 -41.92 4.21
C ILE A 228 -16.88 -42.70 5.12
N PRO A 229 -16.95 -44.05 5.24
CA PRO A 229 -16.00 -44.82 6.03
C PRO A 229 -14.54 -44.58 5.62
N ALA A 230 -14.25 -44.68 4.32
CA ALA A 230 -12.88 -44.49 3.81
C ALA A 230 -12.40 -43.03 4.01
N ALA A 231 -13.27 -42.03 3.85
CA ALA A 231 -12.94 -40.64 4.10
C ALA A 231 -12.70 -40.36 5.60
N ALA A 232 -13.49 -40.96 6.48
CA ALA A 232 -13.37 -40.83 7.93
C ALA A 232 -12.06 -41.45 8.44
N ASP A 233 -11.65 -42.63 7.94
CA ASP A 233 -10.37 -43.25 8.27
C ASP A 233 -9.19 -42.33 7.89
N LYS A 234 -9.23 -41.80 6.69
CA LYS A 234 -8.19 -40.86 6.21
C LYS A 234 -8.15 -39.56 7.02
N LEU A 235 -9.33 -39.00 7.38
CA LEU A 235 -9.39 -37.81 8.23
C LEU A 235 -8.81 -38.11 9.63
N ALA A 236 -9.17 -39.21 10.24
CA ALA A 236 -8.63 -39.60 11.56
C ALA A 236 -7.09 -39.70 11.52
N LEU A 237 -6.55 -40.32 10.47
CA LEU A 237 -5.11 -40.42 10.28
C LEU A 237 -4.48 -39.04 10.10
N TRP A 238 -5.04 -38.20 9.22
CA TRP A 238 -4.50 -36.88 8.91
C TRP A 238 -4.51 -35.94 10.13
N PHE A 239 -5.61 -35.92 10.87
CA PHE A 239 -5.76 -35.10 12.07
C PHE A 239 -4.83 -35.56 13.20
N SER A 240 -4.75 -36.89 13.45
CA SER A 240 -3.82 -37.47 14.42
C SER A 240 -2.36 -37.11 14.10
N GLU A 241 -1.94 -37.19 12.85
CA GLU A 241 -0.58 -36.86 12.44
C GLU A 241 -0.27 -35.37 12.63
N HIS A 242 -1.13 -34.49 12.10
CA HIS A 242 -0.78 -33.07 12.01
C HIS A 242 -1.15 -32.23 13.24
N LEU A 243 -2.15 -32.62 14.04
CA LEU A 243 -2.43 -31.95 15.30
C LEU A 243 -1.45 -32.32 16.41
N ASN A 244 -0.97 -33.58 16.44
CA ASN A 244 0.01 -34.02 17.43
C ASN A 244 1.46 -33.69 17.06
N HIS A 245 1.76 -33.57 15.76
CA HIS A 245 3.10 -33.24 15.23
C HIS A 245 3.06 -32.06 14.28
N PRO A 246 2.65 -30.88 14.73
CA PRO A 246 2.61 -29.69 13.89
C PRO A 246 4.02 -29.29 13.45
N ALA A 247 4.15 -28.84 12.20
CA ALA A 247 5.40 -28.33 11.66
C ALA A 247 5.18 -27.11 10.74
N PRO A 248 6.14 -26.18 10.64
CA PRO A 248 5.97 -24.93 9.92
C PRO A 248 6.14 -25.15 8.41
N TYR A 249 5.06 -25.25 7.66
CA TYR A 249 5.06 -25.35 6.21
C TYR A 249 4.60 -24.07 5.55
N TYR A 250 5.15 -23.79 4.37
CA TYR A 250 4.73 -22.67 3.55
C TYR A 250 4.74 -23.01 2.06
N TYR A 251 3.89 -22.31 1.33
CA TYR A 251 3.89 -22.27 -0.13
C TYR A 251 4.52 -20.96 -0.57
N ALA A 252 5.59 -21.04 -1.37
CA ALA A 252 6.31 -19.89 -1.88
C ALA A 252 5.78 -19.45 -3.26
N GLN A 253 5.91 -18.15 -3.55
CA GLN A 253 5.77 -17.62 -4.91
C GLN A 253 7.03 -17.96 -5.74
N SER A 254 6.99 -17.60 -7.03
CA SER A 254 8.13 -17.79 -7.94
C SER A 254 9.40 -17.04 -7.50
N ASP A 255 9.27 -16.01 -6.67
CA ASP A 255 10.36 -15.22 -6.08
C ASP A 255 10.87 -15.78 -4.74
N GLY A 256 10.39 -16.95 -4.30
CA GLY A 256 10.75 -17.57 -3.03
C GLY A 256 10.05 -16.98 -1.81
N THR A 257 9.23 -15.93 -1.95
CA THR A 257 8.52 -15.33 -0.80
C THR A 257 7.33 -16.19 -0.38
N PRO A 258 7.12 -16.44 0.95
CA PRO A 258 5.99 -17.19 1.42
C PRO A 258 4.66 -16.48 1.08
N LYS A 259 3.75 -17.18 0.39
CA LYS A 259 2.41 -16.69 0.05
C LYS A 259 1.34 -17.19 1.01
N GLN A 260 1.46 -18.45 1.45
CA GLN A 260 0.60 -19.10 2.43
C GLN A 260 1.45 -19.91 3.39
N PHE A 261 0.95 -20.10 4.60
CA PHE A 261 1.59 -20.95 5.59
C PHE A 261 0.56 -21.73 6.41
N ALA A 262 0.97 -22.88 6.96
CA ALA A 262 0.15 -23.69 7.85
C ALA A 262 1.05 -24.54 8.77
N PHE A 263 0.45 -25.19 9.75
CA PHE A 263 1.12 -26.17 10.63
C PHE A 263 1.22 -27.58 10.01
N CYS A 264 0.71 -27.76 8.78
CA CYS A 264 0.70 -28.99 8.01
C CYS A 264 1.14 -28.71 6.56
N PRO A 265 1.52 -29.73 5.77
CA PRO A 265 1.86 -29.56 4.36
C PRO A 265 0.71 -28.95 3.55
N ILE A 266 1.04 -27.97 2.68
CA ILE A 266 0.08 -27.25 1.83
C ILE A 266 0.21 -27.77 0.41
N ARG A 267 -0.55 -28.83 0.04
CA ARG A 267 -0.47 -29.50 -1.26
C ARG A 267 -1.44 -28.94 -2.30
N GLN A 268 -2.48 -28.23 -1.89
CA GLN A 268 -3.49 -27.64 -2.77
C GLN A 268 -2.92 -26.61 -3.77
N TYR A 269 -1.72 -26.09 -3.54
CA TYR A 269 -1.05 -25.14 -4.44
C TYR A 269 0.20 -25.76 -5.13
N GLY A 270 0.48 -27.05 -4.91
CA GLY A 270 1.64 -27.74 -5.44
C GLY A 270 2.69 -28.09 -4.39
N SER A 271 3.97 -27.86 -4.69
CA SER A 271 5.04 -28.12 -3.73
C SER A 271 5.03 -27.11 -2.58
N CYS A 272 5.22 -27.59 -1.36
CA CYS A 272 5.41 -26.76 -0.19
C CYS A 272 6.78 -27.03 0.44
N GLU A 273 7.29 -26.04 1.15
CA GLU A 273 8.56 -26.10 1.86
C GLU A 273 8.32 -26.08 3.37
N LYS A 274 9.30 -26.60 4.12
CA LYS A 274 9.29 -26.60 5.58
C LYS A 274 10.32 -25.58 6.07
N ALA A 275 9.88 -24.67 6.94
CA ALA A 275 10.78 -23.71 7.59
C ALA A 275 11.50 -24.33 8.79
N GLU A 276 12.55 -23.69 9.25
CA GLU A 276 13.36 -24.12 10.39
C GLU A 276 12.57 -24.10 11.71
N SER A 277 11.74 -23.06 11.91
CA SER A 277 10.90 -22.88 13.09
C SER A 277 9.62 -22.08 12.73
N PHE A 278 8.63 -22.10 13.62
CA PHE A 278 7.42 -21.29 13.45
C PHE A 278 7.75 -19.79 13.50
N GLY A 279 8.65 -19.39 14.38
CA GLY A 279 9.12 -18.00 14.47
C GLY A 279 9.81 -17.53 13.19
N ALA A 280 10.74 -18.33 12.63
CA ALA A 280 11.43 -18.04 11.39
C ALA A 280 10.46 -17.91 10.20
N LEU A 281 9.48 -18.82 10.10
CA LEU A 281 8.44 -18.77 9.08
C LEU A 281 7.63 -17.46 9.15
N LEU A 282 7.21 -17.05 10.34
CA LEU A 282 6.44 -15.83 10.53
C LEU A 282 7.28 -14.58 10.25
N ASP A 283 8.56 -14.58 10.62
CA ASP A 283 9.49 -13.50 10.24
C ASP A 283 9.60 -13.39 8.71
N MET A 284 9.84 -14.51 8.00
CA MET A 284 9.90 -14.51 6.53
C MET A 284 8.60 -13.98 5.91
N TYR A 285 7.43 -14.39 6.41
CA TYR A 285 6.13 -14.02 5.86
C TYR A 285 5.78 -12.54 6.12
N TYR A 286 6.10 -12.03 7.32
CA TYR A 286 5.65 -10.71 7.76
C TYR A 286 6.67 -9.59 7.59
N THR A 287 7.99 -9.86 7.54
CA THR A 287 9.00 -8.79 7.48
C THR A 287 8.82 -7.90 6.26
N VAL A 288 8.69 -8.49 5.07
CA VAL A 288 8.49 -7.73 3.82
C VAL A 288 7.16 -6.96 3.86
N ARG A 289 6.13 -7.61 4.38
CA ARG A 289 4.80 -7.00 4.50
C ARG A 289 4.77 -5.84 5.48
N ASP A 290 5.39 -6.00 6.64
CA ASP A 290 5.47 -4.95 7.67
C ASP A 290 6.26 -3.74 7.17
N GLN A 291 7.35 -3.95 6.44
CA GLN A 291 8.11 -2.87 5.82
C GLN A 291 7.27 -2.09 4.82
N LYS A 292 6.55 -2.79 3.93
CA LYS A 292 5.62 -2.16 2.97
C LYS A 292 4.50 -1.40 3.69
N ASP A 293 3.89 -1.98 4.72
CA ASP A 293 2.80 -1.36 5.48
C ASP A 293 3.29 -0.14 6.29
N ALA A 294 4.46 -0.23 6.93
CA ALA A 294 5.08 0.90 7.64
C ALA A 294 5.39 2.06 6.68
N MET A 295 5.96 1.76 5.51
CA MET A 295 6.23 2.76 4.49
C MET A 295 4.94 3.39 3.97
N ARG A 296 3.91 2.58 3.72
CA ARG A 296 2.58 3.05 3.31
C ARG A 296 1.95 3.98 4.36
N GLN A 297 2.06 3.66 5.64
CA GLN A 297 1.59 4.53 6.72
C GLN A 297 2.39 5.84 6.80
N LYS A 298 3.73 5.79 6.72
CA LYS A 298 4.59 6.97 6.71
C LYS A 298 4.31 7.88 5.50
N SER A 299 4.03 7.31 4.35
CA SER A 299 3.71 8.06 3.12
C SER A 299 2.26 8.56 3.06
N GLN A 300 1.35 8.01 3.87
CA GLN A 300 -0.11 8.23 3.77
C GLN A 300 -0.50 9.72 3.88
N ALA A 301 0.10 10.47 4.79
CA ALA A 301 -0.21 11.89 4.97
C ALA A 301 0.19 12.72 3.73
N VAL A 302 1.39 12.45 3.18
CA VAL A 302 1.87 13.12 1.97
C VAL A 302 1.02 12.73 0.77
N ARG A 303 0.73 11.45 0.60
CA ARG A 303 -0.13 10.90 -0.45
C ARG A 303 -1.51 11.55 -0.43
N LYS A 304 -2.17 11.61 0.73
CA LYS A 304 -3.48 12.26 0.89
C LYS A 304 -3.44 13.73 0.48
N THR A 305 -2.36 14.44 0.83
CA THR A 305 -2.17 15.83 0.44
C THR A 305 -2.08 15.98 -1.07
N VAL A 306 -1.24 15.17 -1.74
CA VAL A 306 -1.06 15.21 -3.20
C VAL A 306 -2.36 14.79 -3.91
N GLN A 307 -3.06 13.77 -3.45
CA GLN A 307 -4.38 13.36 -3.99
C GLN A 307 -5.41 14.48 -3.93
N ASN A 308 -5.46 15.21 -2.79
CA ASN A 308 -6.36 16.36 -2.65
C ASN A 308 -5.99 17.48 -3.63
N LEU A 309 -4.71 17.73 -3.85
CA LEU A 309 -4.24 18.70 -4.84
C LEU A 309 -4.63 18.29 -6.26
N CYS A 310 -4.43 17.03 -6.65
CA CYS A 310 -4.88 16.50 -7.93
C CYS A 310 -6.39 16.67 -8.12
N THR A 311 -7.20 16.29 -7.13
CA THR A 311 -8.67 16.42 -7.20
C THR A 311 -9.11 17.87 -7.36
N ARG A 312 -8.49 18.79 -6.60
CA ARG A 312 -8.77 20.21 -6.69
C ARG A 312 -8.41 20.78 -8.07
N LEU A 313 -7.26 20.39 -8.59
CA LEU A 313 -6.78 20.87 -9.89
C LEU A 313 -7.64 20.32 -11.04
N THR A 314 -8.03 19.05 -10.99
CA THR A 314 -8.95 18.46 -11.98
C THR A 314 -10.29 19.21 -12.03
N ARG A 315 -10.85 19.55 -10.86
CA ARG A 315 -12.10 20.34 -10.81
C ARG A 315 -11.91 21.75 -11.38
N LYS A 316 -10.77 22.39 -11.09
CA LYS A 316 -10.45 23.72 -11.63
C LYS A 316 -10.35 23.68 -13.16
N LEU A 317 -9.64 22.67 -13.72
CA LEU A 317 -9.50 22.50 -15.15
C LEU A 317 -10.86 22.31 -15.85
N ALA A 318 -11.72 21.47 -15.31
CA ALA A 318 -13.06 21.24 -15.86
C ALA A 318 -13.92 22.53 -15.91
N ILE A 319 -13.77 23.43 -14.91
CA ILE A 319 -14.45 24.74 -14.92
C ILE A 319 -13.83 25.63 -16.01
N GLN A 320 -12.51 25.69 -16.10
CA GLN A 320 -11.81 26.52 -17.09
C GLN A 320 -12.06 26.06 -18.53
N GLU A 321 -12.15 24.76 -18.77
CA GLU A 321 -12.52 24.18 -20.07
C GLU A 321 -13.94 24.61 -20.48
N LYS A 322 -14.90 24.55 -19.54
CA LYS A 322 -16.25 25.04 -19.79
C LYS A 322 -16.29 26.54 -20.08
N GLU A 323 -15.57 27.34 -19.28
CA GLU A 323 -15.43 28.77 -19.53
C GLU A 323 -14.78 29.07 -20.90
N LEU A 324 -13.85 28.22 -21.34
CA LEU A 324 -13.22 28.34 -22.65
C LEU A 324 -14.23 28.06 -23.77
N GLU A 325 -15.07 27.01 -23.64
CA GLU A 325 -16.15 26.72 -24.59
C GLU A 325 -17.09 27.92 -24.75
N GLU A 326 -17.46 28.61 -23.67
CA GLU A 326 -18.30 29.82 -23.69
C GLU A 326 -17.68 30.97 -24.47
N THR A 327 -16.35 30.96 -24.72
CA THR A 327 -15.68 32.00 -25.51
C THR A 327 -15.79 31.78 -27.03
N TYR A 328 -16.22 30.59 -27.50
CA TYR A 328 -16.26 30.27 -28.92
C TYR A 328 -17.33 31.05 -29.68
N ASP A 329 -18.41 31.45 -29.02
CA ASP A 329 -19.50 32.21 -29.64
C ASP A 329 -19.19 33.71 -29.83
N ARG A 330 -17.95 34.15 -29.52
CA ARG A 330 -17.56 35.56 -29.58
C ARG A 330 -17.69 36.20 -30.96
N GLU A 331 -17.48 35.43 -32.05
CA GLU A 331 -17.59 35.98 -33.40
C GLU A 331 -19.00 36.48 -33.67
N ARG A 332 -20.01 35.85 -33.06
CA ARG A 332 -21.39 36.34 -33.15
C ARG A 332 -21.55 37.73 -32.52
N LEU A 333 -20.86 38.03 -31.42
CA LEU A 333 -20.88 39.37 -30.81
C LEU A 333 -20.26 40.42 -31.76
N ARG A 334 -19.18 40.08 -32.45
CA ARG A 334 -18.59 40.99 -33.45
C ARG A 334 -19.57 41.27 -34.60
N GLN A 335 -20.19 40.22 -35.15
CA GLN A 335 -21.20 40.32 -36.20
C GLN A 335 -22.39 41.19 -35.76
N LEU A 336 -22.91 41.01 -34.55
CA LEU A 336 -23.98 41.84 -33.99
C LEU A 336 -23.53 43.30 -33.85
N GLY A 337 -22.30 43.55 -33.44
CA GLY A 337 -21.70 44.89 -33.41
C GLY A 337 -21.63 45.54 -34.79
N ASP A 338 -21.22 44.77 -35.82
CA ASP A 338 -21.17 45.22 -37.21
C ASP A 338 -22.57 45.55 -37.74
N ILE A 339 -23.57 44.67 -37.48
CA ILE A 339 -24.98 44.87 -37.90
C ILE A 339 -25.55 46.12 -37.22
N LEU A 340 -25.32 46.31 -35.92
CA LEU A 340 -25.77 47.49 -35.19
C LEU A 340 -25.09 48.78 -35.71
N THR A 341 -23.81 48.73 -36.03
CA THR A 341 -23.06 49.86 -36.55
C THR A 341 -23.60 50.30 -37.91
N ALA A 342 -23.91 49.32 -38.79
CA ALA A 342 -24.52 49.60 -40.10
C ALA A 342 -25.93 50.22 -39.98
N ASN A 343 -26.69 49.86 -38.94
CA ASN A 343 -28.06 50.29 -38.72
C ASN A 343 -28.17 51.36 -37.60
N ILE A 344 -27.10 52.06 -37.26
CA ILE A 344 -27.05 52.99 -36.12
C ILE A 344 -28.07 54.12 -36.20
N HIS A 345 -28.37 54.54 -37.44
CA HIS A 345 -29.35 55.61 -37.77
C HIS A 345 -30.82 55.19 -37.49
N ARG A 346 -31.08 53.88 -37.37
CA ARG A 346 -32.41 53.33 -37.13
C ARG A 346 -32.69 53.12 -35.64
N ILE A 347 -31.72 53.23 -34.78
CA ILE A 347 -31.87 53.02 -33.35
C ILE A 347 -32.45 54.27 -32.69
N ILE A 348 -33.62 54.12 -32.04
CA ILE A 348 -34.29 55.19 -31.29
C ILE A 348 -33.94 55.05 -29.81
N LYS A 349 -33.61 56.15 -29.16
CA LYS A 349 -33.31 56.16 -27.74
C LYS A 349 -34.49 55.67 -26.90
N GLY A 350 -34.26 54.73 -25.97
CA GLY A 350 -35.30 54.08 -25.18
C GLY A 350 -35.76 52.72 -25.71
N GLN A 351 -35.34 52.34 -26.87
CA GLN A 351 -35.63 51.03 -27.48
C GLN A 351 -34.84 49.91 -26.78
N THR A 352 -35.48 48.74 -26.58
CA THR A 352 -34.86 47.58 -25.94
C THR A 352 -34.41 46.49 -26.91
N VAL A 353 -34.98 46.47 -28.13
CA VAL A 353 -34.67 45.53 -29.21
C VAL A 353 -34.74 46.24 -30.55
N ILE A 354 -33.87 45.93 -31.45
CA ILE A 354 -33.90 46.36 -32.84
C ILE A 354 -33.85 45.18 -33.78
N THR A 355 -34.78 45.10 -34.76
CA THR A 355 -34.80 44.12 -35.80
C THR A 355 -33.97 44.63 -36.99
N CYS A 356 -32.93 43.91 -37.39
CA CYS A 356 -32.06 44.20 -38.50
C CYS A 356 -31.95 43.02 -39.45
N GLU A 357 -31.52 43.23 -40.69
CA GLU A 357 -31.11 42.17 -41.61
C GLU A 357 -29.73 41.64 -41.21
N ASP A 358 -29.61 40.31 -41.08
CA ASP A 358 -28.32 39.66 -40.77
C ASP A 358 -27.55 39.44 -42.09
N PHE A 359 -26.67 40.36 -42.45
CA PHE A 359 -25.88 40.24 -43.68
C PHE A 359 -24.73 39.21 -43.58
N TYR A 360 -24.60 38.50 -42.43
CA TYR A 360 -23.76 37.34 -42.29
C TYR A 360 -24.50 36.01 -42.53
N ASP A 361 -25.86 36.06 -42.63
CA ASP A 361 -26.69 34.93 -43.06
C ASP A 361 -26.89 34.98 -44.59
N GLU A 362 -26.70 33.85 -45.29
CA GLU A 362 -26.86 33.76 -46.77
C GLU A 362 -28.26 34.16 -47.24
N GLU A 363 -29.27 33.97 -46.41
CA GLU A 363 -30.68 34.32 -46.72
C GLU A 363 -31.08 35.70 -46.19
N MET A 364 -30.15 36.46 -45.61
CA MET A 364 -30.37 37.79 -44.99
C MET A 364 -31.55 37.84 -44.03
N LYS A 365 -31.70 36.79 -43.22
CA LYS A 365 -32.82 36.65 -42.28
C LYS A 365 -32.86 37.81 -41.31
N PRO A 366 -34.06 38.30 -40.92
CA PRO A 366 -34.19 39.30 -39.86
C PRO A 366 -33.74 38.73 -38.51
N ILE A 367 -32.95 39.51 -37.78
CA ILE A 367 -32.44 39.18 -36.45
C ILE A 367 -32.84 40.27 -35.46
N ASP A 368 -33.34 39.88 -34.31
CA ASP A 368 -33.64 40.74 -33.19
C ASP A 368 -32.41 40.90 -32.29
N ILE A 369 -31.89 42.12 -32.23
CA ILE A 369 -30.70 42.42 -31.45
C ILE A 369 -31.13 43.20 -30.16
N PRO A 370 -30.83 42.62 -28.96
CA PRO A 370 -31.13 43.31 -27.71
C PRO A 370 -30.20 44.51 -27.49
N ILE A 371 -30.78 45.67 -27.19
CA ILE A 371 -30.04 46.92 -26.93
C ILE A 371 -30.45 47.53 -25.60
N SER A 372 -29.55 48.26 -24.98
CA SER A 372 -29.88 48.96 -23.70
C SER A 372 -30.55 50.30 -23.99
N PRO A 373 -31.74 50.55 -23.40
CA PRO A 373 -32.48 51.80 -23.59
C PRO A 373 -31.76 53.02 -22.99
N ILE A 374 -30.80 52.80 -22.09
CA ILE A 374 -30.07 53.84 -21.36
C ILE A 374 -28.87 54.34 -22.19
N LEU A 375 -28.28 53.44 -23.01
CA LEU A 375 -27.09 53.71 -23.80
C LEU A 375 -27.45 54.41 -25.12
N SER A 376 -26.51 55.24 -25.64
CA SER A 376 -26.66 55.78 -26.98
C SER A 376 -26.52 54.66 -28.04
N PRO A 377 -27.00 54.88 -29.29
CA PRO A 377 -26.78 53.93 -30.38
C PRO A 377 -25.33 53.49 -30.57
N GLN A 378 -24.40 54.43 -30.50
CA GLN A 378 -22.96 54.19 -30.61
C GLN A 378 -22.44 53.38 -29.43
N GLN A 379 -22.94 53.64 -28.20
CA GLN A 379 -22.55 52.94 -27.00
C GLN A 379 -23.04 51.47 -27.02
N ASN A 380 -24.25 51.21 -27.56
CA ASN A 380 -24.78 49.87 -27.73
C ASN A 380 -23.90 49.03 -28.70
N ALA A 381 -23.54 49.58 -29.88
CA ALA A 381 -22.62 48.90 -30.79
C ALA A 381 -21.24 48.68 -30.15
N ALA A 382 -20.67 49.71 -29.48
CA ALA A 382 -19.39 49.60 -28.80
C ALA A 382 -19.41 48.55 -27.66
N LYS A 383 -20.56 48.29 -27.01
CA LYS A 383 -20.70 47.25 -26.00
C LYS A 383 -20.45 45.86 -26.57
N PHE A 384 -21.01 45.55 -27.76
CA PHE A 384 -20.79 44.24 -28.40
C PHE A 384 -19.30 44.03 -28.77
N TYR A 385 -18.62 45.04 -29.30
CA TYR A 385 -17.18 44.97 -29.54
C TYR A 385 -16.34 44.83 -28.26
N LYS A 386 -16.75 45.50 -27.18
CA LYS A 386 -16.10 45.34 -25.89
C LYS A 386 -16.24 43.93 -25.36
N ASP A 387 -17.46 43.36 -25.45
CA ASP A 387 -17.74 41.99 -25.03
C ASP A 387 -16.99 40.96 -25.91
N TYR A 388 -16.91 41.16 -27.23
CA TYR A 388 -16.05 40.41 -28.13
C TYR A 388 -14.59 40.43 -27.68
N ALA A 389 -14.02 41.65 -27.47
CA ALA A 389 -12.64 41.81 -27.05
C ALA A 389 -12.36 41.16 -25.69
N LYS A 390 -13.33 41.23 -24.76
CA LYS A 390 -13.26 40.56 -23.45
C LYS A 390 -13.16 39.04 -23.60
N LEU A 391 -14.03 38.42 -24.42
CA LEU A 391 -14.03 36.97 -24.65
C LEU A 391 -12.76 36.52 -25.40
N LYS A 392 -12.28 37.30 -26.39
CA LYS A 392 -11.02 37.02 -27.10
C LYS A 392 -9.80 37.02 -26.16
N ASN A 393 -9.75 37.93 -25.21
CA ASN A 393 -8.68 37.96 -24.22
C ASN A 393 -8.83 36.82 -23.18
N ALA A 394 -10.09 36.52 -22.80
CA ALA A 394 -10.39 35.39 -21.90
C ALA A 394 -9.96 34.05 -22.50
N GLU A 395 -10.25 33.79 -23.79
CA GLU A 395 -9.81 32.59 -24.50
C GLU A 395 -8.28 32.41 -24.41
N LYS A 396 -7.54 33.45 -24.75
CA LYS A 396 -6.07 33.39 -24.71
C LYS A 396 -5.51 33.08 -23.34
N GLU A 397 -6.09 33.71 -22.29
CA GLU A 397 -5.65 33.50 -20.91
C GLU A 397 -6.10 32.14 -20.38
N LEU A 398 -7.34 31.69 -20.67
CA LEU A 398 -7.85 30.37 -20.30
C LEU A 398 -7.04 29.24 -20.96
N THR A 399 -6.74 29.34 -22.26
CA THR A 399 -5.89 28.36 -22.96
C THR A 399 -4.53 28.23 -22.27
N ARG A 400 -3.90 29.35 -21.94
CA ARG A 400 -2.61 29.35 -21.22
C ARG A 400 -2.73 28.73 -19.82
N GLN A 401 -3.81 29.04 -19.08
CA GLN A 401 -4.02 28.52 -17.72
C GLN A 401 -4.35 27.04 -17.72
N ILE A 402 -5.11 26.56 -18.70
CA ILE A 402 -5.42 25.13 -18.89
C ILE A 402 -4.11 24.36 -19.15
N GLU A 403 -3.29 24.81 -20.09
CA GLU A 403 -2.00 24.17 -20.39
C GLU A 403 -1.10 24.08 -19.15
N LEU A 404 -0.98 25.17 -18.39
CA LEU A 404 -0.20 25.17 -17.14
C LEU A 404 -0.79 24.24 -16.08
N GLY A 405 -2.12 24.20 -15.97
CA GLY A 405 -2.83 23.31 -15.03
C GLY A 405 -2.71 21.84 -15.39
N GLU A 406 -2.79 21.49 -16.67
CA GLU A 406 -2.58 20.12 -17.16
C GLU A 406 -1.16 19.64 -16.87
N ASN A 407 -0.14 20.48 -17.16
CA ASN A 407 1.25 20.17 -16.85
C ASN A 407 1.47 19.97 -15.33
N GLU A 408 0.83 20.80 -14.49
CA GLU A 408 0.91 20.66 -13.04
C GLU A 408 0.19 19.38 -12.57
N LEU A 409 -0.95 19.03 -13.14
CA LEU A 409 -1.68 17.80 -12.81
C LEU A 409 -0.88 16.57 -13.23
N HIS A 410 -0.24 16.60 -14.40
CA HIS A 410 0.64 15.52 -14.85
C HIS A 410 1.80 15.32 -13.87
N TYR A 411 2.48 16.39 -13.46
CA TYR A 411 3.54 16.34 -12.45
C TYR A 411 3.06 15.75 -11.12
N LEU A 412 1.93 16.22 -10.58
CA LEU A 412 1.42 15.70 -9.30
C LEU A 412 1.02 14.22 -9.38
N LYS A 413 0.54 13.75 -10.52
CA LYS A 413 0.27 12.32 -10.75
C LYS A 413 1.57 11.52 -10.79
N SER A 414 2.65 12.01 -11.42
CA SER A 414 3.95 11.32 -11.40
C SER A 414 4.50 11.20 -9.97
N VAL A 415 4.35 12.23 -9.14
CA VAL A 415 4.72 12.17 -7.72
C VAL A 415 3.91 11.13 -6.94
N LEU A 416 2.61 10.93 -7.26
CA LEU A 416 1.82 9.85 -6.66
C LEU A 416 2.39 8.47 -7.01
N GLU A 417 2.84 8.27 -8.24
CA GLU A 417 3.47 7.01 -8.64
C GLU A 417 4.82 6.80 -7.96
N GLU A 418 5.62 7.85 -7.77
CA GLU A 418 6.85 7.78 -6.99
C GLU A 418 6.57 7.40 -5.53
N LEU A 419 5.55 7.98 -4.90
CA LEU A 419 5.10 7.63 -3.56
C LEU A 419 4.59 6.17 -3.46
N ASN A 420 4.05 5.61 -4.54
CA ASN A 420 3.63 4.20 -4.60
C ASN A 420 4.83 3.24 -4.65
N ARG A 421 5.90 3.65 -5.31
CA ARG A 421 7.12 2.86 -5.49
C ARG A 421 8.15 3.03 -4.38
N ALA A 422 8.09 4.14 -3.63
CA ALA A 422 9.03 4.40 -2.54
C ALA A 422 9.04 3.26 -1.52
N SER A 423 10.21 2.65 -1.34
CA SER A 423 10.45 1.49 -0.47
C SER A 423 11.29 1.82 0.77
N THR A 424 11.96 2.96 0.77
CA THR A 424 12.85 3.41 1.84
C THR A 424 12.47 4.78 2.39
N ASP A 425 12.81 5.03 3.67
CA ASP A 425 12.61 6.34 4.29
C ASP A 425 13.39 7.45 3.57
N ALA A 426 14.55 7.14 3.03
CA ALA A 426 15.37 8.11 2.28
C ALA A 426 14.68 8.55 0.98
N GLU A 427 14.08 7.63 0.23
CA GLU A 427 13.29 7.95 -0.97
C GLU A 427 12.07 8.82 -0.63
N LEU A 428 11.35 8.49 0.45
CA LEU A 428 10.21 9.28 0.91
C LEU A 428 10.62 10.71 1.31
N GLU A 429 11.76 10.87 1.97
CA GLU A 429 12.27 12.19 2.35
C GLU A 429 12.74 13.01 1.13
N GLU A 430 13.26 12.38 0.08
CA GLU A 430 13.58 13.07 -1.18
C GLU A 430 12.30 13.58 -1.87
N ILE A 431 11.25 12.76 -1.96
CA ILE A 431 9.96 13.17 -2.53
C ILE A 431 9.33 14.29 -1.69
N ARG A 432 9.41 14.21 -0.36
CA ARG A 432 8.94 15.28 0.52
C ARG A 432 9.68 16.59 0.27
N ARG A 433 10.98 16.54 0.11
CA ARG A 433 11.80 17.71 -0.19
C ARG A 433 11.41 18.34 -1.53
N GLU A 434 11.23 17.53 -2.56
CA GLU A 434 10.76 17.99 -3.88
C GLU A 434 9.42 18.72 -3.76
N LEU A 435 8.45 18.16 -3.02
CA LEU A 435 7.15 18.78 -2.77
C LEU A 435 7.25 20.07 -1.93
N GLN A 436 8.21 20.16 -0.98
CA GLN A 436 8.47 21.37 -0.21
C GLN A 436 9.09 22.47 -1.07
N GLU A 437 10.08 22.14 -1.88
CA GLU A 437 10.73 23.06 -2.82
C GLU A 437 9.74 23.57 -3.89
N GLY A 438 8.82 22.70 -4.32
CA GLY A 438 7.71 23.05 -5.19
C GLY A 438 6.57 23.85 -4.54
N GLY A 439 6.58 24.03 -3.20
CA GLY A 439 5.56 24.77 -2.44
C GLY A 439 4.25 24.00 -2.21
N TYR A 440 4.21 22.70 -2.46
CA TYR A 440 3.01 21.87 -2.29
C TYR A 440 2.74 21.45 -0.85
N ILE A 441 3.79 21.33 -0.05
CA ILE A 441 3.71 21.05 1.38
C ILE A 441 4.56 22.04 2.18
N LYS A 442 4.16 22.29 3.44
CA LYS A 442 4.91 23.21 4.31
C LYS A 442 6.28 22.62 4.67
N ALA A 443 7.30 23.45 4.69
CA ALA A 443 8.61 23.07 5.21
C ALA A 443 8.52 22.81 6.73
N ASP A 444 9.19 21.75 7.19
CA ASP A 444 9.23 21.39 8.60
C ASP A 444 10.16 22.39 9.34
N THR A 445 9.56 23.31 10.10
CA THR A 445 10.27 24.43 10.76
C THR A 445 11.05 24.01 12.01
N GLY A 446 10.97 22.73 12.44
CA GLY A 446 11.49 22.25 13.74
C GLY A 446 12.69 21.32 13.70
N LYS A 447 13.05 20.74 12.57
CA LYS A 447 14.19 19.81 12.50
C LYS A 447 15.43 20.50 11.92
N ARG A 448 16.55 20.49 12.68
CA ARG A 448 17.89 20.80 12.16
C ARG A 448 18.05 20.04 10.82
N LYS A 449 18.36 20.76 9.74
CA LYS A 449 18.76 20.15 8.46
C LYS A 449 19.96 19.23 8.69
N MET A 450 19.71 17.96 8.97
CA MET A 450 20.77 16.97 8.83
C MET A 450 21.13 16.92 7.34
N LYS A 451 22.42 17.06 7.04
CA LYS A 451 22.97 16.73 5.73
C LYS A 451 22.72 15.24 5.49
N GLN A 452 21.59 14.90 4.93
CA GLN A 452 21.38 13.55 4.39
C GLN A 452 22.04 13.51 3.03
N ASN A 453 22.86 12.51 2.79
CA ASN A 453 23.43 12.25 1.49
C ASN A 453 22.27 11.96 0.52
N LYS A 454 22.25 12.63 -0.64
CA LYS A 454 21.33 12.30 -1.71
C LYS A 454 21.56 10.85 -2.11
N LEU A 455 20.47 10.10 -2.32
CA LEU A 455 20.59 8.77 -2.89
C LEU A 455 21.12 8.87 -4.32
N PRO A 456 22.04 8.00 -4.74
CA PRO A 456 22.43 7.92 -6.14
C PRO A 456 21.28 7.34 -6.98
N PRO A 457 21.22 7.58 -8.31
CA PRO A 457 20.35 6.83 -9.21
C PRO A 457 20.61 5.33 -9.08
N MET A 458 19.59 4.50 -9.28
CA MET A 458 19.75 3.04 -9.26
C MET A 458 20.70 2.63 -10.40
N ARG A 459 21.65 1.74 -10.11
CA ARG A 459 22.61 1.23 -11.08
C ARG A 459 22.36 -0.24 -11.35
N PHE A 460 22.19 -0.55 -12.61
CA PHE A 460 22.08 -1.92 -13.13
C PHE A 460 23.21 -2.16 -14.15
N GLU A 461 23.43 -3.42 -14.46
CA GLU A 461 24.40 -3.82 -15.48
C GLU A 461 23.74 -4.78 -16.46
N SER A 462 23.82 -4.49 -17.76
CA SER A 462 23.30 -5.39 -18.78
C SER A 462 24.15 -6.66 -18.89
N THR A 463 23.62 -7.69 -19.53
CA THR A 463 24.38 -8.93 -19.83
C THR A 463 25.62 -8.68 -20.67
N ASP A 464 25.64 -7.58 -21.43
CA ASP A 464 26.79 -7.17 -22.27
C ASP A 464 27.75 -6.22 -21.51
N GLY A 465 27.57 -6.02 -20.20
CA GLY A 465 28.43 -5.19 -19.36
C GLY A 465 28.21 -3.67 -19.46
N TYR A 466 27.10 -3.22 -20.06
CA TYR A 466 26.78 -1.79 -20.10
C TYR A 466 26.11 -1.32 -18.82
N PRO A 467 26.59 -0.24 -18.19
CA PRO A 467 25.90 0.35 -17.05
C PRO A 467 24.56 0.98 -17.47
N ILE A 468 23.50 0.66 -16.73
CA ILE A 468 22.17 1.22 -16.91
C ILE A 468 21.79 1.97 -15.62
N TYR A 469 21.39 3.21 -15.74
CA TYR A 469 20.99 4.06 -14.63
C TYR A 469 19.50 4.35 -14.69
N VAL A 470 18.82 4.27 -13.54
CA VAL A 470 17.38 4.53 -13.41
C VAL A 470 17.14 5.59 -12.34
N GLY A 471 16.41 6.64 -12.67
CA GLY A 471 16.05 7.69 -11.72
C GLY A 471 14.97 7.24 -10.75
N ARG A 472 15.13 7.58 -9.46
CA ARG A 472 14.19 7.21 -8.37
C ARG A 472 12.99 8.14 -8.26
N ASN A 473 13.17 9.41 -8.66
CA ASN A 473 12.15 10.47 -8.59
C ASN A 473 12.37 11.50 -9.72
N ASN A 474 11.43 12.44 -9.86
CA ASN A 474 11.47 13.45 -10.92
C ASN A 474 12.71 14.33 -10.86
N CYS A 475 13.18 14.71 -9.68
CA CYS A 475 14.43 15.46 -9.50
C CYS A 475 15.64 14.67 -9.98
N GLN A 476 15.70 13.37 -9.68
CA GLN A 476 16.77 12.49 -10.14
C GLN A 476 16.65 12.21 -11.65
N ASN A 477 15.45 12.07 -12.20
CA ASN A 477 15.22 11.95 -13.64
C ASN A 477 15.83 13.15 -14.40
N ASP A 478 15.61 14.37 -13.88
CA ASP A 478 16.21 15.61 -14.40
C ASP A 478 17.75 15.58 -14.27
N GLU A 479 18.27 15.26 -13.10
CA GLU A 479 19.71 15.22 -12.83
C GLU A 479 20.42 14.16 -13.68
N LEU A 480 19.84 12.97 -13.77
CA LEU A 480 20.34 11.86 -14.56
C LEU A 480 20.41 12.25 -16.06
N THR A 481 19.34 12.81 -16.61
CA THR A 481 19.24 13.13 -18.04
C THR A 481 20.09 14.34 -18.45
N PHE A 482 20.12 15.40 -17.63
CA PHE A 482 20.71 16.69 -18.06
C PHE A 482 22.07 17.01 -17.44
N LYS A 483 22.50 16.29 -16.37
CA LYS A 483 23.79 16.53 -15.72
C LYS A 483 24.73 15.33 -15.77
N LEU A 484 24.21 14.09 -15.62
CA LEU A 484 25.04 12.90 -15.51
C LEU A 484 25.24 12.21 -16.87
N ALA A 485 24.17 12.10 -17.67
CA ALA A 485 24.23 11.45 -18.97
C ALA A 485 25.02 12.26 -19.99
N ARG A 486 25.76 11.56 -20.87
CA ARG A 486 26.46 12.13 -22.01
C ARG A 486 25.52 12.25 -23.22
N LYS A 487 25.81 13.12 -24.14
CA LYS A 487 24.97 13.39 -25.33
C LYS A 487 24.72 12.16 -26.21
N ASP A 488 25.66 11.22 -26.23
CA ASP A 488 25.60 9.98 -27.02
C ASP A 488 25.07 8.79 -26.26
N ASP A 489 24.80 8.91 -24.95
CA ASP A 489 24.11 7.91 -24.17
C ASP A 489 22.67 7.75 -24.66
N ILE A 490 22.06 6.59 -24.41
CA ILE A 490 20.68 6.29 -24.81
C ILE A 490 19.74 6.53 -23.64
N TRP A 491 18.73 7.35 -23.90
CA TRP A 491 17.62 7.62 -22.98
C TRP A 491 16.41 6.77 -23.35
N LEU A 492 15.75 6.18 -22.34
CA LEU A 492 14.55 5.37 -22.49
C LEU A 492 13.48 5.82 -21.48
N HIS A 493 12.21 5.73 -21.89
CA HIS A 493 11.06 6.01 -21.04
C HIS A 493 9.81 5.26 -21.54
N ALA A 494 8.96 4.80 -20.66
CA ALA A 494 7.67 4.20 -21.02
C ALA A 494 6.78 5.24 -21.73
N SER A 495 6.27 4.88 -22.90
CA SER A 495 5.57 5.83 -23.78
C SER A 495 4.21 6.25 -23.19
N LYS A 496 3.95 7.56 -23.12
CA LYS A 496 2.67 8.18 -22.70
C LYS A 496 2.17 7.81 -21.28
N VAL A 497 3.02 7.29 -20.43
CA VAL A 497 2.71 6.96 -19.02
C VAL A 497 3.75 7.56 -18.08
N HIS A 498 3.44 7.67 -16.79
CA HIS A 498 4.44 8.10 -15.80
C HIS A 498 5.46 7.01 -15.56
N GLY A 499 6.74 7.38 -15.47
CA GLY A 499 7.83 6.43 -15.28
C GLY A 499 9.17 7.09 -14.98
N SER A 500 10.18 6.25 -14.75
CA SER A 500 11.55 6.68 -14.54
C SER A 500 12.27 6.91 -15.87
N HIS A 501 13.18 7.89 -15.90
CA HIS A 501 14.16 7.98 -16.96
C HIS A 501 15.20 6.87 -16.78
N VAL A 502 15.48 6.15 -17.84
CA VAL A 502 16.51 5.12 -17.92
C VAL A 502 17.59 5.55 -18.88
N ILE A 503 18.85 5.47 -18.45
CA ILE A 503 20.01 5.86 -19.27
C ILE A 503 20.95 4.67 -19.40
N ILE A 504 21.27 4.29 -20.64
CA ILE A 504 22.38 3.37 -20.93
C ILE A 504 23.62 4.24 -21.11
N SER A 505 24.64 4.02 -20.29
CA SER A 505 25.93 4.68 -20.45
C SER A 505 26.76 3.98 -21.53
N CYS A 506 26.82 4.61 -22.70
CA CYS A 506 27.36 3.98 -23.90
C CYS A 506 28.90 4.00 -23.99
N GLY A 507 29.58 4.86 -23.22
CA GLY A 507 31.05 4.97 -23.25
C GLY A 507 31.64 5.29 -24.63
N GLY A 508 30.83 5.82 -25.59
CA GLY A 508 31.23 6.09 -26.96
C GLY A 508 30.99 4.92 -27.93
N THR A 509 30.46 3.80 -27.48
CA THR A 509 30.12 2.61 -28.30
C THR A 509 28.60 2.50 -28.49
N LYS A 510 28.15 1.88 -29.56
CA LYS A 510 26.70 1.62 -29.76
C LYS A 510 26.30 0.37 -28.97
N PRO A 511 25.34 0.46 -28.03
CA PRO A 511 24.90 -0.69 -27.28
C PRO A 511 24.19 -1.71 -28.19
N PRO A 512 24.35 -3.03 -27.93
CA PRO A 512 23.60 -4.08 -28.60
C PRO A 512 22.09 -3.95 -28.37
N ASP A 513 21.29 -4.59 -29.25
CA ASP A 513 19.83 -4.57 -29.14
C ASP A 513 19.32 -5.30 -27.87
N ASP A 514 20.05 -6.31 -27.38
CA ASP A 514 19.75 -7.01 -26.12
C ASP A 514 19.87 -6.07 -24.91
N THR A 515 20.97 -5.27 -24.85
CA THR A 515 21.13 -4.22 -23.82
C THR A 515 19.99 -3.20 -23.88
N ILE A 516 19.56 -2.78 -25.09
CA ILE A 516 18.44 -1.82 -25.25
C ILE A 516 17.13 -2.46 -24.77
N THR A 517 16.92 -3.75 -25.09
CA THR A 517 15.74 -4.50 -24.63
C THR A 517 15.71 -4.60 -23.11
N GLN A 518 16.82 -4.93 -22.46
CA GLN A 518 16.93 -5.00 -20.99
C GLN A 518 16.66 -3.63 -20.34
N ALA A 519 17.22 -2.57 -20.89
CA ALA A 519 16.95 -1.21 -20.40
C ALA A 519 15.49 -0.79 -20.61
N ALA A 520 14.87 -1.19 -21.73
CA ALA A 520 13.44 -0.96 -21.97
C ALA A 520 12.55 -1.75 -20.99
N GLN A 521 12.90 -2.97 -20.65
CA GLN A 521 12.21 -3.78 -19.65
C GLN A 521 12.30 -3.16 -18.24
N LEU A 522 13.46 -2.56 -17.90
CA LEU A 522 13.61 -1.76 -16.68
C LEU A 522 12.75 -0.49 -16.73
N ALA A 523 12.70 0.23 -17.87
CA ALA A 523 11.84 1.39 -18.00
C ALA A 523 10.35 1.04 -17.87
N ALA A 524 9.93 -0.09 -18.41
CA ALA A 524 8.58 -0.62 -18.26
C ALA A 524 8.28 -1.03 -16.80
N HIS A 525 9.23 -1.66 -16.10
CA HIS A 525 9.11 -2.03 -14.68
C HIS A 525 8.95 -0.80 -13.79
N TYR A 526 9.76 0.26 -14.02
CA TYR A 526 9.69 1.50 -13.26
C TYR A 526 8.69 2.50 -13.84
N SER A 527 7.55 2.04 -14.37
CA SER A 527 6.45 2.86 -14.88
C SER A 527 5.13 2.56 -14.18
N GLU A 528 4.13 3.42 -14.40
CA GLU A 528 2.75 3.23 -13.94
C GLU A 528 2.13 1.92 -14.44
N SER A 529 2.61 1.39 -15.56
CA SER A 529 2.06 0.23 -16.25
C SER A 529 2.77 -1.09 -15.90
N ILE A 530 3.44 -1.21 -14.76
CA ILE A 530 4.24 -2.38 -14.33
C ILE A 530 3.48 -3.72 -14.42
N GLY A 531 2.16 -3.74 -14.25
CA GLY A 531 1.32 -4.95 -14.38
C GLY A 531 0.88 -5.28 -15.80
N GLY A 532 1.24 -4.47 -16.80
CA GLY A 532 0.87 -4.64 -18.20
C GLY A 532 1.76 -5.60 -18.97
N GLN A 533 1.30 -5.99 -20.16
CA GLN A 533 2.11 -6.74 -21.14
C GLN A 533 2.24 -5.93 -22.43
N ASN A 534 3.32 -6.17 -23.17
CA ASN A 534 3.60 -5.50 -24.45
C ASN A 534 3.61 -3.96 -24.33
N LEU A 535 4.34 -3.46 -23.34
CA LEU A 535 4.42 -2.02 -23.07
C LEU A 535 5.33 -1.32 -24.07
N PRO A 536 4.90 -0.20 -24.68
CA PRO A 536 5.73 0.61 -25.53
C PRO A 536 6.73 1.44 -24.71
N VAL A 537 8.00 1.40 -25.09
CA VAL A 537 9.07 2.18 -24.49
C VAL A 537 9.77 2.98 -25.59
N ASP A 538 9.84 4.29 -25.43
CA ASP A 538 10.50 5.18 -26.36
C ASP A 538 11.99 5.24 -26.06
N VAL A 539 12.80 5.15 -27.11
CA VAL A 539 14.26 5.05 -27.08
C VAL A 539 14.86 6.12 -27.98
N THR A 540 15.71 6.98 -27.43
CA THR A 540 16.34 8.06 -28.19
C THR A 540 17.71 8.41 -27.59
N PRO A 541 18.68 8.93 -28.35
CA PRO A 541 19.89 9.51 -27.78
C PRO A 541 19.59 10.74 -26.90
N VAL A 542 20.31 10.88 -25.77
CA VAL A 542 20.12 11.99 -24.81
C VAL A 542 20.14 13.36 -25.49
N LYS A 543 20.93 13.57 -26.55
CA LYS A 543 20.96 14.82 -27.31
C LYS A 543 19.64 15.26 -27.93
N GLN A 544 18.68 14.31 -28.10
CA GLN A 544 17.34 14.60 -28.62
C GLN A 544 16.33 14.94 -27.51
N VAL A 545 16.72 14.77 -26.23
CA VAL A 545 15.87 15.07 -25.07
C VAL A 545 16.12 16.51 -24.64
N LYS A 546 15.06 17.30 -24.53
CA LYS A 546 15.11 18.70 -24.10
C LYS A 546 14.20 18.93 -22.89
N LYS A 547 14.65 19.81 -22.00
CA LYS A 547 13.85 20.26 -20.88
C LYS A 547 12.74 21.20 -21.37
N ILE A 548 11.54 21.05 -20.83
CA ILE A 548 10.43 21.98 -21.07
C ILE A 548 10.76 23.32 -20.41
N PRO A 549 10.73 24.45 -21.12
CA PRO A 549 10.93 25.76 -20.52
C PRO A 549 9.90 26.00 -19.41
N ASN A 550 10.35 26.33 -18.20
CA ASN A 550 9.51 26.48 -17.00
C ASN A 550 8.72 25.21 -16.61
N GLY A 551 9.08 24.04 -17.16
CA GLY A 551 8.47 22.75 -16.81
C GLY A 551 8.87 22.29 -15.42
N LYS A 552 8.05 21.41 -14.83
CA LYS A 552 8.35 20.74 -13.56
C LYS A 552 9.48 19.74 -13.73
N PRO A 553 10.18 19.33 -12.65
CA PRO A 553 11.21 18.30 -12.72
C PRO A 553 10.70 17.01 -13.39
N GLY A 554 11.55 16.31 -14.11
CA GLY A 554 11.21 15.07 -14.83
C GLY A 554 10.43 15.25 -16.14
N MET A 555 9.94 16.46 -16.44
CA MET A 555 9.21 16.71 -17.67
C MET A 555 10.15 17.07 -18.83
N VAL A 556 10.06 16.30 -19.91
CA VAL A 556 10.93 16.45 -21.09
C VAL A 556 10.14 16.44 -22.40
N ILE A 557 10.72 17.05 -23.43
CA ILE A 557 10.30 16.92 -24.83
C ILE A 557 11.44 16.20 -25.56
N TYR A 558 11.10 15.21 -26.36
CA TYR A 558 12.06 14.48 -27.18
C TYR A 558 11.53 14.26 -28.59
N HIS A 559 12.46 14.16 -29.52
CA HIS A 559 12.18 14.01 -30.94
C HIS A 559 13.03 12.88 -31.51
N SER A 560 12.67 12.39 -32.69
CA SER A 560 13.44 11.37 -33.41
C SER A 560 13.74 10.12 -32.57
N TYR A 561 12.70 9.53 -31.98
CA TYR A 561 12.76 8.31 -31.15
C TYR A 561 12.28 7.09 -31.93
N ARG A 562 12.64 5.92 -31.45
CA ARG A 562 12.03 4.63 -31.82
C ARG A 562 11.29 4.04 -30.61
N THR A 563 10.22 3.32 -30.86
CA THR A 563 9.48 2.62 -29.81
C THR A 563 9.78 1.14 -29.85
N VAL A 564 10.12 0.57 -28.69
CA VAL A 564 10.33 -0.87 -28.48
C VAL A 564 9.21 -1.41 -27.60
N ILE A 565 8.63 -2.55 -27.96
CA ILE A 565 7.58 -3.19 -27.19
C ILE A 565 8.20 -4.27 -26.32
N VAL A 566 8.00 -4.19 -25.00
CA VAL A 566 8.59 -5.10 -24.03
C VAL A 566 7.61 -5.49 -22.92
N ASN A 567 7.88 -6.59 -22.26
CA ASN A 567 7.25 -6.92 -20.97
C ASN A 567 8.16 -6.46 -19.83
N PRO A 568 7.60 -5.88 -18.75
CA PRO A 568 8.40 -5.47 -17.59
C PRO A 568 9.12 -6.66 -16.97
N TYR A 569 10.31 -6.45 -16.42
CA TYR A 569 10.97 -7.47 -15.62
C TYR A 569 10.17 -7.77 -14.34
N PRO A 570 10.10 -9.04 -13.90
CA PRO A 570 9.69 -9.39 -12.55
C PRO A 570 10.65 -8.82 -11.48
N ASP A 571 10.15 -8.52 -10.27
CA ASP A 571 10.95 -7.95 -9.17
C ASP A 571 12.24 -8.74 -8.90
N ILE A 572 12.19 -10.08 -8.93
CA ILE A 572 13.36 -10.95 -8.70
C ILE A 572 14.47 -10.73 -9.73
N VAL A 573 14.12 -10.47 -10.99
CA VAL A 573 15.10 -10.21 -12.05
C VAL A 573 15.72 -8.83 -11.87
N VAL A 574 14.91 -7.84 -11.48
CA VAL A 574 15.38 -6.49 -11.19
C VAL A 574 16.34 -6.50 -9.99
N ASP A 575 16.02 -7.24 -8.94
CA ASP A 575 16.90 -7.42 -7.78
C ASP A 575 18.22 -8.11 -8.13
N ALA A 576 18.19 -9.09 -9.01
CA ALA A 576 19.40 -9.80 -9.48
C ALA A 576 20.29 -8.94 -10.40
N LEU A 577 19.70 -8.02 -11.17
CA LEU A 577 20.44 -7.09 -12.05
C LEU A 577 20.98 -5.86 -11.30
N ASN A 578 20.55 -5.63 -10.07
CA ASN A 578 20.97 -4.47 -9.29
C ASN A 578 22.42 -4.61 -8.83
N ALA A 579 23.32 -3.85 -9.42
CA ALA A 579 24.75 -3.89 -9.16
C ALA A 579 25.13 -3.49 -7.73
N GLU A 580 24.28 -2.72 -7.03
CA GLU A 580 24.51 -2.30 -5.63
C GLU A 580 24.29 -3.44 -4.62
N ARG A 581 23.62 -4.52 -5.03
CA ARG A 581 23.32 -5.69 -4.18
C ARG A 581 24.26 -6.87 -4.43
N LYS A 582 25.15 -6.80 -5.42
CA LYS A 582 26.20 -7.81 -5.61
C LYS A 582 27.19 -7.68 -4.44
N PRO A 583 27.48 -8.76 -3.69
CA PRO A 583 28.57 -8.71 -2.71
C PRO A 583 29.88 -8.37 -3.43
N GLU A 584 30.66 -7.46 -2.87
CA GLU A 584 32.04 -7.26 -3.33
C GLU A 584 32.77 -8.61 -3.17
N GLU A 585 33.20 -9.24 -4.29
CA GLU A 585 34.06 -10.40 -4.29
C GLU A 585 35.48 -10.06 -3.81
#